data_fa65a120a174ede153a88bb6bd8534ff
#
_entry.id   fa65a120a174ede153a88bb6bd8534ff
#
_cell.length_a   1.000
_cell.length_b   1.000
_cell.length_c   1.000
_cell.angle_alpha   90.00
_cell.angle_beta   90.00
_cell.angle_gamma   90.00
#
_symmetry.space_group_name_H-M   'P 1'
#
loop_
_entity.id
_entity.type
_entity.pdbx_description
1 polymer ?
#
loop_
_entity_poly.entity_id
_entity_poly.type
_entity_poly.pdbx_seq_one_letter_code
_entity_poly.pdbx_strand_id
1 'polypeptide(L)' 'MYRINRLIAEAFIPNPNNLPEVDHINHIRNDNHVKNLRWVTKSDNAFNRIN' A
#
# COMPACT_ATOMS: atom_id res chain seq x y z
N MET A 1 10.04 2.15 11.74
CA MET A 1 10.74 1.95 10.48
C MET A 1 9.79 2.09 9.32
N TYR A 2 10.13 2.89 8.33
CA TYR A 2 9.29 3.01 7.17
C TYR A 2 9.60 1.93 6.17
N ARG A 3 8.58 1.45 5.49
CA ARG A 3 8.75 0.55 4.38
C ARG A 3 8.87 1.37 3.11
N ILE A 4 9.59 0.87 2.13
CA ILE A 4 9.77 1.57 0.87
C ILE A 4 8.45 1.82 0.16
N ASN A 5 7.53 0.85 0.18
CA ASN A 5 6.24 1.02 -0.46
C ASN A 5 5.46 2.19 0.13
N ARG A 6 5.56 2.39 1.44
CA ARG A 6 4.86 3.49 2.07
C ARG A 6 5.49 4.82 1.67
N LEU A 7 6.80 4.90 1.59
CA LEU A 7 7.46 6.12 1.16
C LEU A 7 7.06 6.47 -0.28
N ILE A 8 6.98 5.50 -1.16
CA ILE A 8 6.57 5.72 -2.54
C ILE A 8 5.12 6.18 -2.59
N ALA A 9 4.25 5.55 -1.84
CA ALA A 9 2.85 5.92 -1.82
C ALA A 9 2.66 7.34 -1.28
N GLU A 10 3.37 7.69 -0.23
CA GLU A 10 3.27 9.04 0.33
C GLU A 10 3.78 10.10 -0.65
N ALA A 11 4.77 9.76 -1.44
CA ALA A 11 5.34 10.73 -2.37
C ALA A 11 4.51 10.88 -3.64
N PHE A 12 3.90 9.81 -4.14
CA PHE A 12 3.30 9.83 -5.45
C PHE A 12 1.81 9.51 -5.52
N ILE A 13 1.23 8.94 -4.52
CA ILE A 13 -0.18 8.52 -4.56
C ILE A 13 -0.99 9.35 -3.59
N PRO A 14 -1.93 10.16 -4.06
CA PRO A 14 -2.76 10.96 -3.15
C PRO A 14 -3.53 10.08 -2.18
N ASN A 15 -3.72 10.56 -0.98
CA ASN A 15 -4.44 9.83 0.06
C ASN A 15 -5.51 10.74 0.67
N PRO A 16 -6.52 11.11 -0.10
CA PRO A 16 -7.52 12.08 0.36
C PRO A 16 -8.35 11.58 1.54
N ASN A 17 -8.47 10.28 1.71
CA ASN A 17 -9.21 9.72 2.82
C ASN A 17 -8.30 9.40 4.01
N ASN A 18 -7.05 9.74 3.92
CA ASN A 18 -6.06 9.53 4.98
C ASN A 18 -6.07 8.08 5.47
N LEU A 19 -6.03 7.14 4.53
CA LEU A 19 -6.04 5.72 4.87
C LEU A 19 -4.68 5.31 5.45
N PRO A 20 -4.67 4.39 6.40
CA PRO A 20 -3.46 4.12 7.18
C PRO A 20 -2.49 3.10 6.59
N GLU A 21 -2.90 2.32 5.63
CA GLU A 21 -2.07 1.22 5.14
C GLU A 21 -1.85 1.30 3.63
N VAL A 22 -0.78 0.66 3.16
CA VAL A 22 -0.47 0.56 1.74
C VAL A 22 -0.42 -0.90 1.37
N ASP A 23 -1.05 -1.27 0.28
CA ASP A 23 -1.11 -2.65 -0.18
C ASP A 23 -0.55 -2.76 -1.58
N HIS A 24 -0.02 -3.94 -1.94
CA HIS A 24 0.46 -4.24 -3.28
C HIS A 24 -0.68 -4.89 -4.05
N ILE A 25 -1.09 -4.28 -5.14
CA ILE A 25 -2.27 -4.74 -5.90
C ILE A 25 -2.08 -6.17 -6.38
N ASN A 26 -0.88 -6.55 -6.82
CA ASN A 26 -0.62 -7.90 -7.28
C ASN A 26 -0.11 -8.83 -6.18
N HIS A 27 -0.08 -8.38 -4.94
CA HIS A 27 0.38 -9.15 -3.77
C HIS A 27 1.87 -9.53 -3.84
N ILE A 28 2.67 -8.92 -4.69
CA ILE A 28 4.09 -9.19 -4.75
C ILE A 28 4.83 -8.12 -3.98
N ARG A 29 5.37 -8.47 -2.81
CA ARG A 29 5.95 -7.50 -1.90
C ARG A 29 7.13 -6.73 -2.45
N ASN A 30 7.86 -7.30 -3.39
CA ASN A 30 9.01 -6.64 -3.93
C ASN A 30 8.68 -5.73 -5.10
N ASP A 31 7.43 -5.72 -5.56
CA ASP A 31 7.05 -4.93 -6.70
C ASP A 31 6.52 -3.59 -6.22
N ASN A 32 7.42 -2.67 -5.92
CA ASN A 32 7.07 -1.38 -5.34
C ASN A 32 6.90 -0.29 -6.39
N HIS A 33 6.37 -0.64 -7.55
CA HIS A 33 6.03 0.36 -8.55
C HIS A 33 4.81 1.14 -8.11
N VAL A 34 4.80 2.41 -8.37
CA VAL A 34 3.72 3.27 -7.93
C VAL A 34 2.37 2.78 -8.44
N LYS A 35 2.31 2.20 -9.64
CA LYS A 35 1.07 1.69 -10.19
C LYS A 35 0.58 0.42 -9.51
N ASN A 36 1.44 -0.21 -8.70
CA ASN A 36 1.08 -1.43 -8.01
C ASN A 36 0.72 -1.19 -6.55
N LEU A 37 0.76 0.04 -6.09
CA LEU A 37 0.49 0.36 -4.70
C LEU A 37 -0.84 1.08 -4.57
N ARG A 38 -1.50 0.88 -3.45
CA ARG A 38 -2.75 1.59 -3.15
C ARG A 38 -2.88 1.80 -1.65
N TRP A 39 -3.60 2.83 -1.27
CA TRP A 39 -3.92 3.07 0.13
C TRP A 39 -5.16 2.27 0.50
N VAL A 40 -5.13 1.63 1.65
CA VAL A 40 -6.23 0.78 2.10
C VAL A 40 -6.45 0.95 3.60
N THR A 41 -7.56 0.44 4.10
CA THR A 41 -7.79 0.40 5.53
C THR A 41 -7.07 -0.78 6.12
N LYS A 42 -6.95 -0.84 7.45
CA LYS A 42 -6.34 -1.98 8.11
C LYS A 42 -7.12 -3.25 7.84
N SER A 43 -8.44 -3.17 7.78
CA SER A 43 -9.28 -4.33 7.50
C SER A 43 -9.03 -4.86 6.11
N ASP A 44 -8.98 -4.00 5.12
CA ASP A 44 -8.71 -4.41 3.76
C ASP A 44 -7.34 -5.04 3.64
N ASN A 45 -6.33 -4.45 4.28
CA ASN A 45 -4.99 -4.98 4.23
C ASN A 45 -4.90 -6.37 4.86
N ALA A 46 -5.53 -6.54 6.00
CA ALA A 46 -5.56 -7.84 6.68
C ALA A 46 -6.27 -8.89 5.83
N PHE A 47 -7.38 -8.51 5.18
CA PHE A 47 -8.10 -9.43 4.34
C PHE A 47 -7.27 -9.85 3.15
N ASN A 48 -6.54 -8.94 2.54
CA ASN A 48 -5.73 -9.24 1.38
C ASN A 48 -4.42 -9.96 1.70
N ARG A 49 -4.06 -10.06 2.96
CA ARG A 49 -2.82 -10.70 3.34
C ARG A 49 -2.94 -12.15 3.53
N ILE A 50 -4.03 -12.70 3.27
CA ILE A 50 -4.21 -14.00 3.54
C ILE A 50 -3.52 -14.94 2.83
N ASN A 51 -2.93 -15.10 2.29
CA ASN A 51 -2.20 -16.08 1.67
C ASN A 51 -0.95 -15.98 1.68
#